data_a088e574701657b9eccae1b1f522a32a
#
_entry.id   a088e574701657b9eccae1b1f522a32a
#
_cell.length_a   1.000
_cell.length_b   1.000
_cell.length_c   1.000
_cell.angle_alpha   90.00
_cell.angle_beta   90.00
_cell.angle_gamma   90.00
#
_symmetry.space_group_name_H-M   'P 1'
#
loop_
_entity.id
_entity.type
_entity.pdbx_description
1 polymer ?
#
loop_
_entity_poly.entity_id
_entity_poly.type
_entity_poly.pdbx_seq_one_letter_code
_entity_poly.pdbx_strand_id
1 'polypeptide(L)'
;MNKPLRIYLTVTLSILSLHVGADTGWVVRSRESASGMMLLHGCREAKKQLESGMRYEMPGKDRNIRFRHLRIGDRSGFTFAALNERGLAIVFTGGDPTDDPKPAASPSNVTGHFGTVSMAGRCATAPEAVKWLRGEFEKGRICGNLIFLIADTQRAFAVECTSRHFASWELPHAFCVYANCWKLPGMDDASLGSAERAARNYQREWTARELLRQALEKKGVVSVRDSLAISRASAADMNDPKFDKARGPRKLFTAPYNRASVDSYLFELDSEFPEVLSTVYAACGPQRHTVYLPIPLGAADALPEGVFSDEWIGGAVRRRDAAAKDAPVDPRLLEFENRQLQEFAKVREAARILLQKDDPEGARKLLRETLARQAKETADFLTGKDQTAK
;
A
#
# COMPACT_ATOMS: atom_id res chain seq x y z
N MET A 1 -14.26 55.71 2.72
CA MET A 1 -14.71 54.60 1.84
C MET A 1 -13.51 53.71 1.51
N ASN A 2 -13.29 52.67 2.32
CA ASN A 2 -12.17 51.71 2.11
C ASN A 2 -12.68 50.51 1.36
N LYS A 3 -12.15 50.28 0.14
CA LYS A 3 -12.40 49.07 -0.65
C LYS A 3 -11.49 47.97 -0.11
N PRO A 4 -12.00 46.75 0.16
CA PRO A 4 -11.15 45.64 0.52
C PRO A 4 -10.40 45.11 -0.72
N LEU A 5 -9.09 45.02 -0.56
CA LEU A 5 -8.16 44.39 -1.50
C LEU A 5 -8.43 42.89 -1.55
N ARG A 6 -9.04 42.40 -2.62
CA ARG A 6 -9.16 40.94 -2.88
C ARG A 6 -7.82 40.43 -3.37
N ILE A 7 -7.08 39.77 -2.49
CA ILE A 7 -5.89 39.01 -2.88
C ILE A 7 -6.39 37.73 -3.57
N TYR A 8 -6.26 37.66 -4.88
CA TYR A 8 -6.38 36.42 -5.62
C TYR A 8 -5.11 35.62 -5.41
N LEU A 9 -5.21 34.61 -4.54
CA LEU A 9 -4.15 33.60 -4.41
C LEU A 9 -4.22 32.71 -5.66
N THR A 10 -3.41 33.04 -6.66
CA THR A 10 -3.21 32.17 -7.85
C THR A 10 -2.36 31.00 -7.35
N VAL A 11 -3.02 29.88 -7.00
CA VAL A 11 -2.34 28.61 -6.78
C VAL A 11 -1.90 28.12 -8.15
N THR A 12 -0.67 28.44 -8.52
CA THR A 12 0.01 27.82 -9.65
C THR A 12 0.25 26.36 -9.25
N LEU A 13 -0.65 25.46 -9.67
CA LEU A 13 -0.41 24.03 -9.62
C LEU A 13 0.77 23.75 -10.55
N SER A 14 1.97 23.80 -10.02
CA SER A 14 3.13 23.18 -10.65
C SER A 14 2.81 21.69 -10.72
N ILE A 15 2.38 21.24 -11.88
CA ILE A 15 2.35 19.82 -12.23
C ILE A 15 3.81 19.41 -12.34
N LEU A 16 4.44 19.24 -11.18
CA LEU A 16 5.64 18.43 -11.07
C LEU A 16 5.24 17.07 -11.64
N SER A 17 5.82 16.71 -12.78
CA SER A 17 5.89 15.33 -13.20
C SER A 17 6.59 14.58 -12.07
N LEU A 18 5.80 14.11 -11.10
CA LEU A 18 6.24 13.19 -10.08
C LEU A 18 6.80 12.01 -10.86
N HIS A 19 8.11 11.89 -10.89
CA HIS A 19 8.75 10.64 -11.21
C HIS A 19 8.32 9.72 -10.08
N VAL A 20 7.16 9.08 -10.28
CA VAL A 20 6.68 8.03 -9.41
C VAL A 20 7.80 7.00 -9.38
N GLY A 21 8.35 6.78 -8.21
CA GLY A 21 9.36 5.77 -8.01
C GLY A 21 8.82 4.40 -8.40
N ALA A 22 9.67 3.43 -8.36
CA ALA A 22 9.34 2.08 -8.77
C ALA A 22 8.51 1.38 -7.69
N ASP A 23 7.20 1.43 -7.79
CA ASP A 23 6.27 0.80 -6.85
C ASP A 23 6.08 -0.69 -7.18
N THR A 24 5.77 -1.50 -6.18
CA THR A 24 5.44 -2.92 -6.36
C THR A 24 4.24 -3.26 -5.48
N GLY A 25 3.24 -3.89 -6.08
CA GLY A 25 2.05 -4.35 -5.37
C GLY A 25 1.67 -5.76 -5.76
N TRP A 26 0.94 -6.45 -4.89
CA TRP A 26 0.36 -7.77 -5.19
C TRP A 26 -0.93 -8.01 -4.43
N VAL A 27 -1.70 -8.94 -4.96
CA VAL A 27 -2.89 -9.50 -4.32
C VAL A 27 -2.66 -10.98 -4.10
N VAL A 28 -3.03 -11.51 -2.93
CA VAL A 28 -3.20 -12.95 -2.68
C VAL A 28 -4.66 -13.18 -2.34
N ARG A 29 -5.31 -14.12 -3.03
CA ARG A 29 -6.73 -14.40 -2.82
C ARG A 29 -6.95 -15.10 -1.48
N SER A 30 -8.14 -14.95 -0.93
CA SER A 30 -8.52 -15.51 0.38
C SER A 30 -8.29 -17.02 0.48
N ARG A 31 -8.53 -17.77 -0.61
CA ARG A 31 -8.30 -19.22 -0.68
C ARG A 31 -6.83 -19.61 -0.46
N GLU A 32 -5.91 -18.80 -0.92
CA GLU A 32 -4.46 -19.01 -0.85
C GLU A 32 -3.80 -18.26 0.32
N SER A 33 -4.57 -17.52 1.09
CA SER A 33 -4.11 -16.84 2.30
C SER A 33 -4.27 -17.75 3.52
N ALA A 34 -3.28 -17.74 4.39
CA ALA A 34 -3.28 -18.53 5.63
C ALA A 34 -4.41 -18.11 6.60
N SER A 35 -4.86 -16.87 6.54
CA SER A 35 -5.99 -16.38 7.35
C SER A 35 -7.36 -16.60 6.69
N GLY A 36 -7.41 -17.10 5.47
CA GLY A 36 -8.65 -17.17 4.67
C GLY A 36 -9.17 -15.82 4.22
N MET A 37 -8.37 -14.76 4.36
CA MET A 37 -8.73 -13.38 3.99
C MET A 37 -7.96 -12.91 2.78
N MET A 38 -8.54 -12.02 1.98
CA MET A 38 -7.86 -11.37 0.87
C MET A 38 -6.70 -10.53 1.39
N LEU A 39 -5.50 -10.68 0.79
CA LEU A 39 -4.34 -9.85 1.08
C LEU A 39 -4.05 -8.95 -0.13
N LEU A 40 -3.91 -7.65 0.12
CA LEU A 40 -3.50 -6.66 -0.89
C LEU A 40 -2.30 -5.89 -0.38
N HIS A 41 -1.20 -5.95 -1.09
CA HIS A 41 0.05 -5.26 -0.75
C HIS A 41 0.35 -4.11 -1.72
N GLY A 42 0.99 -3.06 -1.19
CA GLY A 42 1.64 -2.02 -1.96
C GLY A 42 2.88 -1.49 -1.25
N CYS A 43 3.86 -1.09 -2.01
CA CYS A 43 4.98 -0.30 -1.51
C CYS A 43 5.21 0.88 -2.45
N ARG A 44 5.79 1.93 -1.90
CA ARG A 44 6.07 3.17 -2.61
C ARG A 44 7.54 3.55 -2.52
N GLU A 45 8.05 4.08 -3.59
CA GLU A 45 9.35 4.72 -3.65
C GLU A 45 9.20 6.23 -3.88
N ALA A 46 10.00 7.02 -3.19
CA ALA A 46 10.04 8.46 -3.38
C ALA A 46 11.44 9.02 -3.14
N LYS A 47 11.70 10.21 -3.70
CA LYS A 47 12.97 10.91 -3.50
C LYS A 47 13.16 11.40 -2.07
N LYS A 48 12.06 11.77 -1.39
CA LYS A 48 12.08 12.26 -0.01
C LYS A 48 11.50 11.22 0.93
N GLN A 49 12.30 10.81 1.89
CA GLN A 49 12.00 9.71 2.81
C GLN A 49 11.03 10.08 3.93
N LEU A 50 10.89 11.36 4.28
CA LEU A 50 10.08 11.83 5.41
C LEU A 50 8.66 12.27 5.03
N GLU A 51 8.15 11.79 3.89
CA GLU A 51 6.85 12.24 3.37
C GLU A 51 5.67 11.29 3.67
N SER A 52 5.94 10.14 4.29
CA SER A 52 4.87 9.16 4.58
C SER A 52 3.92 9.65 5.66
N GLY A 53 2.65 9.32 5.52
CA GLY A 53 1.61 9.66 6.47
C GLY A 53 0.36 8.81 6.32
N MET A 54 -0.48 8.84 7.34
CA MET A 54 -1.74 8.13 7.37
C MET A 54 -2.84 9.04 7.92
N ARG A 55 -4.04 8.95 7.37
CA ARG A 55 -5.20 9.73 7.81
C ARG A 55 -6.45 8.88 7.79
N TYR A 56 -7.25 9.00 8.86
CA TYR A 56 -8.58 8.43 8.91
C TYR A 56 -9.62 9.51 8.57
N GLU A 57 -10.48 9.24 7.61
CA GLU A 57 -11.50 10.18 7.15
C GLU A 57 -12.91 9.64 7.43
N MET A 58 -13.71 10.50 8.02
CA MET A 58 -15.14 10.26 8.29
C MET A 58 -15.99 10.80 7.14
N PRO A 59 -17.15 10.19 6.85
CA PRO A 59 -18.17 10.84 6.04
C PRO A 59 -18.48 12.21 6.63
N GLY A 60 -18.11 13.24 5.90
CA GLY A 60 -18.31 14.61 6.34
C GLY A 60 -19.49 15.29 5.64
N LYS A 61 -19.45 16.63 5.58
CA LYS A 61 -20.42 17.45 4.81
C LYS A 61 -20.31 17.22 3.28
N ASP A 62 -19.24 16.60 2.80
CA ASP A 62 -19.10 16.21 1.41
C ASP A 62 -20.04 15.03 1.14
N ARG A 63 -21.15 15.30 0.46
CA ARG A 63 -22.15 14.30 0.06
C ARG A 63 -21.60 13.18 -0.83
N ASN A 64 -20.36 13.32 -1.31
CA ASN A 64 -19.71 12.33 -2.15
C ASN A 64 -18.93 11.28 -1.35
N ILE A 65 -18.65 11.50 -0.07
CA ILE A 65 -18.00 10.53 0.80
C ILE A 65 -19.07 9.81 1.63
N ARG A 66 -19.30 8.53 1.30
CA ARG A 66 -20.31 7.68 1.94
C ARG A 66 -19.72 6.79 3.02
N PHE A 67 -18.44 6.40 2.87
CA PHE A 67 -17.79 5.42 3.72
C PHE A 67 -16.61 6.02 4.47
N ARG A 68 -16.48 5.65 5.74
CA ARG A 68 -15.28 5.89 6.52
C ARG A 68 -14.12 5.15 5.88
N HIS A 69 -12.97 5.78 5.80
CA HIS A 69 -11.80 5.15 5.20
C HIS A 69 -10.47 5.66 5.77
N LEU A 70 -9.51 4.74 5.81
CA LEU A 70 -8.13 5.01 6.14
C LEU A 70 -7.35 5.27 4.85
N ARG A 71 -6.64 6.39 4.79
CA ARG A 71 -5.78 6.79 3.66
C ARG A 71 -4.32 6.66 4.04
N ILE A 72 -3.54 6.12 3.13
CA ILE A 72 -2.09 6.03 3.23
C ILE A 72 -1.49 6.85 2.09
N GLY A 73 -0.55 7.72 2.42
CA GLY A 73 0.02 8.61 1.44
C GLY A 73 1.19 9.42 1.96
N ASP A 74 1.32 10.63 1.48
CA ASP A 74 2.28 11.59 2.00
C ASP A 74 1.61 12.68 2.86
N ARG A 75 2.43 13.50 3.51
CA ARG A 75 1.97 14.59 4.36
C ARG A 75 1.35 15.74 3.59
N SER A 76 1.63 15.86 2.30
CA SER A 76 0.96 16.83 1.43
C SER A 76 -0.50 16.48 1.17
N GLY A 77 -0.91 15.25 1.54
CA GLY A 77 -2.25 14.70 1.37
C GLY A 77 -2.39 13.82 0.14
N PHE A 78 -1.33 13.56 -0.63
CA PHE A 78 -1.38 12.63 -1.74
C PHE A 78 -1.57 11.20 -1.23
N THR A 79 -2.55 10.47 -1.77
CA THR A 79 -2.95 9.14 -1.32
C THR A 79 -2.53 8.10 -2.33
N PHE A 80 -1.84 7.05 -1.86
CA PHE A 80 -1.38 5.92 -2.67
C PHE A 80 -2.20 4.66 -2.43
N ALA A 81 -2.78 4.55 -1.23
CA ALA A 81 -3.64 3.43 -0.89
C ALA A 81 -4.73 3.85 0.09
N ALA A 82 -5.81 3.08 0.12
CA ALA A 82 -6.91 3.30 1.05
C ALA A 82 -7.61 1.99 1.40
N LEU A 83 -8.22 1.95 2.58
CA LEU A 83 -9.09 0.89 3.07
C LEU A 83 -10.35 1.51 3.64
N ASN A 84 -11.53 1.08 3.21
CA ASN A 84 -12.79 1.57 3.75
C ASN A 84 -13.52 0.57 4.66
N GLU A 85 -14.54 1.06 5.36
CA GLU A 85 -15.35 0.27 6.32
C GLU A 85 -16.16 -0.86 5.69
N ARG A 86 -16.20 -0.94 4.35
CA ARG A 86 -16.83 -2.05 3.62
C ARG A 86 -15.82 -3.16 3.26
N GLY A 87 -14.57 -3.02 3.68
CA GLY A 87 -13.50 -3.94 3.34
C GLY A 87 -12.99 -3.77 1.90
N LEU A 88 -13.23 -2.63 1.26
CA LEU A 88 -12.64 -2.30 -0.02
C LEU A 88 -11.26 -1.66 0.20
N ALA A 89 -10.22 -2.29 -0.34
CA ALA A 89 -8.86 -1.78 -0.36
C ALA A 89 -8.42 -1.45 -1.78
N ILE A 90 -7.68 -0.36 -1.92
CA ILE A 90 -7.18 0.15 -3.20
C ILE A 90 -5.71 0.49 -3.03
N VAL A 91 -4.89 0.03 -3.96
CA VAL A 91 -3.48 0.43 -4.11
C VAL A 91 -3.31 1.03 -5.49
N PHE A 92 -2.68 2.18 -5.54
CA PHE A 92 -2.32 2.86 -6.78
C PHE A 92 -0.82 2.78 -7.02
N THR A 93 -0.45 2.56 -8.27
CA THR A 93 0.91 2.73 -8.78
C THR A 93 0.88 3.42 -10.16
N GLY A 94 1.96 4.09 -10.52
CA GLY A 94 2.11 4.65 -11.87
C GLY A 94 2.48 3.57 -12.89
N GLY A 95 1.88 3.65 -14.07
CA GLY A 95 2.28 2.84 -15.23
C GLY A 95 3.49 3.43 -15.96
N ASP A 96 4.01 2.67 -16.93
CA ASP A 96 5.02 3.17 -17.84
C ASP A 96 4.52 4.40 -18.63
N PRO A 97 5.42 5.31 -19.04
CA PRO A 97 5.04 6.45 -19.84
C PRO A 97 4.33 6.04 -21.14
N THR A 98 3.36 6.85 -21.55
CA THR A 98 2.66 6.74 -22.84
C THR A 98 2.71 8.09 -23.56
N ASP A 99 2.41 8.10 -24.86
CA ASP A 99 2.22 9.30 -25.67
C ASP A 99 0.80 9.88 -25.59
N ASP A 100 -0.04 9.27 -24.77
CA ASP A 100 -1.41 9.72 -24.59
C ASP A 100 -1.46 11.18 -24.09
N PRO A 101 -2.31 12.00 -24.70
CA PRO A 101 -2.44 13.40 -24.33
C PRO A 101 -2.93 13.51 -22.89
N LYS A 102 -2.34 14.42 -22.12
CA LYS A 102 -2.89 14.79 -20.83
C LYS A 102 -4.15 15.62 -21.04
N PRO A 103 -5.29 15.27 -20.42
CA PRO A 103 -6.48 16.12 -20.49
C PRO A 103 -6.17 17.49 -19.89
N ALA A 104 -6.92 18.51 -20.32
CA ALA A 104 -6.81 19.85 -19.75
C ALA A 104 -6.95 19.78 -18.22
N ALA A 105 -6.18 20.59 -17.50
CA ALA A 105 -6.21 20.61 -16.04
C ALA A 105 -7.63 20.95 -15.54
N SER A 106 -8.18 20.07 -14.74
CA SER A 106 -9.51 20.25 -14.14
C SER A 106 -9.51 19.62 -12.74
N PRO A 107 -10.20 20.22 -11.77
CA PRO A 107 -10.41 19.60 -10.44
C PRO A 107 -11.16 18.27 -10.48
N SER A 108 -11.85 17.99 -11.59
CA SER A 108 -12.57 16.72 -11.79
C SER A 108 -11.72 15.63 -12.43
N ASN A 109 -10.46 15.91 -12.77
CA ASN A 109 -9.57 14.91 -13.36
C ASN A 109 -9.21 13.83 -12.34
N VAL A 110 -9.30 12.58 -12.79
CA VAL A 110 -8.94 11.41 -12.00
C VAL A 110 -7.45 11.15 -12.13
N THR A 111 -6.72 11.51 -11.11
CA THR A 111 -5.32 11.13 -10.88
C THR A 111 -5.28 9.87 -10.00
N GLY A 112 -4.11 9.28 -9.80
CA GLY A 112 -3.95 8.17 -8.87
C GLY A 112 -4.48 8.48 -7.47
N HIS A 113 -4.12 9.65 -6.92
CA HIS A 113 -4.62 10.14 -5.64
C HIS A 113 -6.16 10.29 -5.62
N PHE A 114 -6.70 11.09 -6.54
CA PHE A 114 -8.14 11.36 -6.57
C PHE A 114 -8.96 10.09 -6.83
N GLY A 115 -8.47 9.20 -7.69
CA GLY A 115 -9.09 7.90 -7.96
C GLY A 115 -9.16 7.04 -6.71
N THR A 116 -8.04 6.90 -5.99
CA THR A 116 -7.96 6.12 -4.73
C THR A 116 -8.93 6.65 -3.68
N VAL A 117 -8.92 7.95 -3.40
CA VAL A 117 -9.82 8.57 -2.41
C VAL A 117 -11.28 8.45 -2.81
N SER A 118 -11.59 8.72 -4.10
CA SER A 118 -12.96 8.68 -4.58
C SER A 118 -13.56 7.28 -4.53
N MET A 119 -12.80 6.26 -4.95
CA MET A 119 -13.27 4.87 -4.88
C MET A 119 -13.46 4.43 -3.42
N ALA A 120 -12.49 4.70 -2.54
CA ALA A 120 -12.60 4.35 -1.12
C ALA A 120 -13.80 5.04 -0.43
N GLY A 121 -14.05 6.31 -0.75
CA GLY A 121 -15.14 7.06 -0.14
C GLY A 121 -16.53 6.74 -0.71
N ARG A 122 -16.65 6.16 -1.90
CA ARG A 122 -17.92 6.03 -2.63
C ARG A 122 -18.37 4.62 -2.93
N CYS A 123 -17.42 3.69 -3.08
CA CYS A 123 -17.68 2.33 -3.53
C CYS A 123 -17.65 1.36 -2.35
N ALA A 124 -18.60 0.43 -2.30
CA ALA A 124 -18.64 -0.60 -1.28
C ALA A 124 -17.84 -1.84 -1.69
N THR A 125 -17.70 -2.10 -2.99
CA THR A 125 -17.10 -3.32 -3.52
C THR A 125 -16.09 -3.02 -4.63
N ALA A 126 -15.21 -3.99 -4.91
CA ALA A 126 -14.24 -3.87 -5.99
C ALA A 126 -14.90 -3.73 -7.38
N PRO A 127 -15.97 -4.46 -7.73
CA PRO A 127 -16.73 -4.23 -8.97
C PRO A 127 -17.31 -2.82 -9.11
N GLU A 128 -17.83 -2.25 -8.00
CA GLU A 128 -18.32 -0.87 -8.01
C GLU A 128 -17.20 0.14 -8.28
N ALA A 129 -16.03 -0.07 -7.69
CA ALA A 129 -14.85 0.77 -7.91
C ALA A 129 -14.38 0.72 -9.37
N VAL A 130 -14.31 -0.48 -9.97
CA VAL A 130 -13.97 -0.66 -11.40
C VAL A 130 -15.00 0.04 -12.29
N LYS A 131 -16.30 -0.14 -12.00
CA LYS A 131 -17.39 0.51 -12.75
C LYS A 131 -17.30 2.04 -12.65
N TRP A 132 -17.05 2.56 -11.46
CA TRP A 132 -16.86 4.00 -11.26
C TRP A 132 -15.71 4.54 -12.10
N LEU A 133 -14.53 3.88 -12.04
CA LEU A 133 -13.34 4.30 -12.77
C LEU A 133 -13.55 4.25 -14.29
N ARG A 134 -14.25 3.22 -14.82
CA ARG A 134 -14.64 3.13 -16.21
C ARG A 134 -15.55 4.29 -16.61
N GLY A 135 -16.54 4.63 -15.79
CA GLY A 135 -17.40 5.78 -16.04
C GLY A 135 -16.66 7.13 -16.08
N GLU A 136 -15.60 7.28 -15.28
CA GLU A 136 -14.74 8.47 -15.34
C GLU A 136 -13.83 8.47 -16.59
N PHE A 137 -13.39 7.30 -17.04
CA PHE A 137 -12.68 7.14 -18.31
C PHE A 137 -13.57 7.53 -19.49
N GLU A 138 -14.80 7.05 -19.56
CA GLU A 138 -15.77 7.37 -20.63
C GLU A 138 -16.10 8.87 -20.69
N LYS A 139 -15.96 9.58 -19.58
CA LYS A 139 -16.07 11.05 -19.51
C LYS A 139 -14.78 11.79 -19.90
N GLY A 140 -13.72 11.08 -20.28
CA GLY A 140 -12.41 11.66 -20.61
C GLY A 140 -11.67 12.32 -19.45
N ARG A 141 -11.90 11.85 -18.21
CA ARG A 141 -11.36 12.45 -17.00
C ARG A 141 -10.08 11.81 -16.47
N ILE A 142 -9.65 10.69 -17.02
CA ILE A 142 -8.42 10.02 -16.56
C ILE A 142 -7.20 10.88 -16.91
N CYS A 143 -6.41 11.20 -15.88
CA CYS A 143 -5.24 12.07 -16.02
C CYS A 143 -4.00 11.36 -15.44
N GLY A 144 -3.25 10.72 -16.31
CA GLY A 144 -1.99 10.03 -16.00
C GLY A 144 -1.99 8.57 -16.44
N ASN A 145 -0.88 7.92 -16.17
CA ASN A 145 -0.64 6.52 -16.45
C ASN A 145 -0.89 5.76 -15.15
N LEU A 146 -2.08 5.19 -15.00
CA LEU A 146 -2.59 4.71 -13.73
C LEU A 146 -2.77 3.20 -13.73
N ILE A 147 -2.23 2.55 -12.72
CA ILE A 147 -2.47 1.14 -12.41
C ILE A 147 -3.09 1.08 -11.02
N PHE A 148 -4.24 0.45 -10.90
CA PHE A 148 -4.88 0.20 -9.62
C PHE A 148 -4.98 -1.31 -9.37
N LEU A 149 -4.60 -1.73 -8.18
CA LEU A 149 -5.00 -3.01 -7.60
C LEU A 149 -6.16 -2.71 -6.64
N ILE A 150 -7.30 -3.32 -6.90
CA ILE A 150 -8.54 -3.08 -6.18
C ILE A 150 -9.05 -4.42 -5.66
N ALA A 151 -9.22 -4.54 -4.36
CA ALA A 151 -9.73 -5.76 -3.75
C ALA A 151 -10.79 -5.46 -2.69
N ASP A 152 -11.83 -6.26 -2.65
CA ASP A 152 -12.73 -6.39 -1.52
C ASP A 152 -12.55 -7.78 -0.86
N THR A 153 -13.41 -8.13 0.08
CA THR A 153 -13.31 -9.41 0.81
C THR A 153 -13.52 -10.65 -0.07
N GLN A 154 -13.99 -10.49 -1.31
CA GLN A 154 -14.36 -11.61 -2.19
C GLN A 154 -13.66 -11.56 -3.55
N ARG A 155 -13.49 -10.37 -4.13
CA ARG A 155 -13.02 -10.16 -5.50
C ARG A 155 -11.85 -9.20 -5.55
N ALA A 156 -10.99 -9.39 -6.53
CA ALA A 156 -9.86 -8.50 -6.77
C ALA A 156 -9.69 -8.23 -8.26
N PHE A 157 -9.28 -7.01 -8.59
CA PHE A 157 -9.10 -6.53 -9.96
C PHE A 157 -7.77 -5.82 -10.10
N ALA A 158 -7.17 -5.95 -11.29
CA ALA A 158 -6.20 -5.01 -11.80
C ALA A 158 -6.91 -4.10 -12.81
N VAL A 159 -6.65 -2.81 -12.74
CA VAL A 159 -7.14 -1.82 -13.71
C VAL A 159 -5.96 -0.99 -14.20
N GLU A 160 -5.80 -0.94 -15.50
CA GLU A 160 -4.80 -0.14 -16.18
C GLU A 160 -5.51 0.91 -17.03
N CYS A 161 -5.18 2.18 -16.83
CA CYS A 161 -5.83 3.24 -17.61
C CYS A 161 -4.94 4.47 -17.84
N THR A 162 -5.16 5.08 -19.00
CA THR A 162 -4.62 6.35 -19.44
C THR A 162 -5.78 7.22 -19.93
N SER A 163 -5.50 8.38 -20.52
CA SER A 163 -6.55 9.21 -21.11
C SER A 163 -7.24 8.57 -22.32
N ARG A 164 -6.60 7.60 -22.99
CA ARG A 164 -7.10 6.93 -24.20
C ARG A 164 -7.37 5.43 -24.05
N HIS A 165 -6.76 4.81 -23.08
CA HIS A 165 -6.81 3.37 -22.93
C HIS A 165 -7.37 2.98 -21.56
N PHE A 166 -8.19 1.95 -21.52
CA PHE A 166 -8.73 1.38 -20.28
C PHE A 166 -8.83 -0.13 -20.41
N ALA A 167 -8.13 -0.83 -19.53
CA ALA A 167 -8.26 -2.27 -19.39
C ALA A 167 -8.50 -2.65 -17.93
N SER A 168 -9.35 -3.63 -17.70
CA SER A 168 -9.60 -4.17 -16.35
C SER A 168 -9.71 -5.67 -16.41
N TRP A 169 -9.16 -6.32 -15.42
CA TRP A 169 -9.16 -7.77 -15.32
C TRP A 169 -9.47 -8.21 -13.89
N GLU A 170 -10.47 -9.04 -13.73
CA GLU A 170 -10.68 -9.74 -12.47
C GLU A 170 -9.62 -10.82 -12.31
N LEU A 171 -8.96 -10.86 -11.17
CA LEU A 171 -7.84 -11.75 -10.91
C LEU A 171 -8.34 -13.18 -10.66
N PRO A 172 -8.20 -14.11 -11.62
CA PRO A 172 -8.71 -15.48 -11.50
C PRO A 172 -7.76 -16.41 -10.76
N HIS A 173 -6.48 -16.02 -10.64
CA HIS A 173 -5.43 -16.86 -10.10
C HIS A 173 -5.21 -16.64 -8.60
N ALA A 174 -4.45 -17.53 -7.99
CA ALA A 174 -4.08 -17.52 -6.59
C ALA A 174 -3.52 -16.17 -6.11
N PHE A 175 -2.69 -15.54 -6.95
CA PHE A 175 -2.11 -14.23 -6.70
C PHE A 175 -1.77 -13.50 -8.00
N CYS A 176 -1.60 -12.19 -7.90
CA CYS A 176 -1.13 -11.34 -8.98
C CYS A 176 -0.11 -10.32 -8.44
N VAL A 177 0.90 -9.96 -9.23
CA VAL A 177 1.93 -8.98 -8.88
C VAL A 177 2.02 -7.92 -9.97
N TYR A 178 2.22 -6.66 -9.60
CA TYR A 178 2.42 -5.52 -10.48
C TYR A 178 3.63 -4.68 -10.04
N ALA A 179 4.38 -4.18 -11.01
CA ALA A 179 5.53 -3.32 -10.80
C ALA A 179 5.68 -2.25 -11.92
N ASN A 180 4.79 -1.28 -11.98
CA ASN A 180 4.81 -0.13 -12.91
C ASN A 180 4.81 -0.47 -14.42
N CYS A 181 4.47 -1.68 -14.82
CA CYS A 181 4.39 -2.07 -16.24
C CYS A 181 2.98 -2.46 -16.62
N TRP A 182 2.62 -2.13 -17.87
CA TRP A 182 1.37 -2.53 -18.48
C TRP A 182 1.36 -4.03 -18.75
N LYS A 183 0.23 -4.68 -18.57
CA LYS A 183 0.07 -6.13 -18.72
C LYS A 183 -1.23 -6.54 -19.37
N LEU A 184 -2.22 -5.66 -19.33
CA LEU A 184 -3.53 -5.99 -19.85
C LEU A 184 -3.56 -5.76 -21.36
N PRO A 185 -4.35 -6.56 -22.11
CA PRO A 185 -4.45 -6.42 -23.57
C PRO A 185 -4.79 -5.00 -23.99
N GLY A 186 -4.10 -4.49 -24.97
CA GLY A 186 -4.26 -3.13 -25.51
C GLY A 186 -3.53 -2.03 -24.72
N MET A 187 -2.83 -2.38 -23.62
CA MET A 187 -2.02 -1.42 -22.86
C MET A 187 -0.53 -1.50 -23.22
N ASP A 188 -0.06 -2.65 -23.67
CA ASP A 188 1.37 -2.87 -24.03
C ASP A 188 1.81 -1.98 -25.17
N ASP A 189 0.95 -1.81 -26.18
CA ASP A 189 1.23 -0.99 -27.38
C ASP A 189 1.36 0.51 -27.06
N ALA A 190 0.79 0.95 -25.93
CA ALA A 190 0.85 2.34 -25.49
C ALA A 190 2.15 2.68 -24.74
N SER A 191 2.99 1.69 -24.41
CA SER A 191 4.18 1.90 -23.58
C SER A 191 5.31 2.58 -24.33
N LEU A 192 5.81 3.70 -23.81
CA LEU A 192 7.04 4.38 -24.23
C LEU A 192 8.20 4.15 -23.24
N GLY A 193 8.09 3.16 -22.37
CA GLY A 193 9.11 2.83 -21.39
C GLY A 193 10.42 2.40 -22.07
N SER A 194 11.57 2.86 -21.53
CA SER A 194 12.85 2.34 -22.00
C SER A 194 12.99 0.85 -21.66
N ALA A 195 13.71 0.11 -22.50
CA ALA A 195 13.98 -1.31 -22.26
C ALA A 195 14.63 -1.56 -20.88
N GLU A 196 15.50 -0.64 -20.41
CA GLU A 196 16.11 -0.71 -19.08
C GLU A 196 15.07 -0.55 -17.96
N ARG A 197 14.11 0.38 -18.10
CA ARG A 197 13.01 0.57 -17.14
C ARG A 197 12.09 -0.65 -17.12
N ALA A 198 11.70 -1.14 -18.27
CA ALA A 198 10.89 -2.36 -18.41
C ALA A 198 11.59 -3.56 -17.76
N ALA A 199 12.89 -3.75 -18.00
CA ALA A 199 13.67 -4.81 -17.38
C ALA A 199 13.70 -4.72 -15.85
N ARG A 200 13.87 -3.51 -15.27
CA ARG A 200 13.83 -3.30 -13.82
C ARG A 200 12.46 -3.59 -13.22
N ASN A 201 11.39 -3.12 -13.86
CA ASN A 201 10.03 -3.38 -13.43
C ASN A 201 9.72 -4.87 -13.46
N TYR A 202 10.07 -5.54 -14.57
CA TYR A 202 9.90 -6.98 -14.73
C TYR A 202 10.64 -7.78 -13.64
N GLN A 203 11.87 -7.41 -13.30
CA GLN A 203 12.63 -8.11 -12.28
C GLN A 203 12.01 -8.00 -10.88
N ARG A 204 11.51 -6.81 -10.50
CA ARG A 204 10.81 -6.63 -9.22
C ARG A 204 9.55 -7.49 -9.15
N GLU A 205 8.77 -7.46 -10.22
CA GLU A 205 7.58 -8.27 -10.34
C GLU A 205 7.91 -9.75 -10.26
N TRP A 206 8.89 -10.19 -11.06
CA TRP A 206 9.30 -11.58 -11.08
C TRP A 206 9.80 -12.06 -9.72
N THR A 207 10.58 -11.24 -9.02
CA THR A 207 11.05 -11.57 -7.67
C THR A 207 9.90 -11.77 -6.68
N ALA A 208 8.95 -10.83 -6.63
CA ALA A 208 7.79 -10.97 -5.74
C ALA A 208 6.92 -12.17 -6.12
N ARG A 209 6.70 -12.39 -7.43
CA ARG A 209 5.95 -13.55 -7.96
C ARG A 209 6.60 -14.87 -7.57
N GLU A 210 7.92 -14.97 -7.71
CA GLU A 210 8.65 -16.19 -7.40
C GLU A 210 8.62 -16.50 -5.91
N LEU A 211 8.77 -15.50 -5.06
CA LEU A 211 8.69 -15.68 -3.61
C LEU A 211 7.28 -16.06 -3.14
N LEU A 212 6.22 -15.49 -3.73
CA LEU A 212 4.84 -15.90 -3.47
C LEU A 212 4.60 -17.35 -3.91
N ARG A 213 5.08 -17.73 -5.11
CA ARG A 213 4.99 -19.10 -5.62
C ARG A 213 5.68 -20.09 -4.68
N GLN A 214 6.91 -19.78 -4.22
CA GLN A 214 7.66 -20.61 -3.27
C GLN A 214 6.92 -20.74 -1.92
N ALA A 215 6.33 -19.68 -1.42
CA ALA A 215 5.53 -19.74 -0.19
C ALA A 215 4.33 -20.69 -0.35
N LEU A 216 3.60 -20.60 -1.48
CA LEU A 216 2.49 -21.48 -1.79
C LEU A 216 2.94 -22.94 -1.97
N GLU A 217 4.01 -23.20 -2.70
CA GLU A 217 4.53 -24.56 -2.91
C GLU A 217 4.98 -25.21 -1.60
N LYS A 218 5.60 -24.42 -0.72
CA LYS A 218 6.12 -24.94 0.55
C LYS A 218 5.05 -25.16 1.61
N LYS A 219 4.03 -24.29 1.66
CA LYS A 219 3.07 -24.20 2.77
C LYS A 219 1.61 -24.39 2.34
N GLY A 220 1.33 -24.39 1.04
CA GLY A 220 -0.03 -24.36 0.49
C GLY A 220 -0.75 -23.01 0.61
N VAL A 221 -0.22 -22.10 1.41
CA VAL A 221 -0.82 -20.79 1.69
C VAL A 221 0.26 -19.71 1.89
N VAL A 222 -0.14 -18.44 1.72
CA VAL A 222 0.68 -17.25 2.01
C VAL A 222 0.17 -16.60 3.29
N SER A 223 1.01 -16.45 4.30
CA SER A 223 0.67 -15.72 5.52
C SER A 223 0.95 -14.22 5.38
N VAL A 224 0.39 -13.43 6.32
CA VAL A 224 0.77 -12.03 6.51
C VAL A 224 2.30 -11.91 6.62
N ARG A 225 2.95 -12.75 7.45
CA ARG A 225 4.41 -12.75 7.62
C ARG A 225 5.17 -13.02 6.33
N ASP A 226 4.70 -13.95 5.50
CA ASP A 226 5.31 -14.21 4.18
C ASP A 226 5.24 -12.96 3.31
N SER A 227 4.07 -12.30 3.24
CA SER A 227 3.90 -11.06 2.48
C SER A 227 4.81 -9.94 2.99
N LEU A 228 4.93 -9.75 4.31
CA LEU A 228 5.83 -8.75 4.89
C LEU A 228 7.31 -9.07 4.62
N ALA A 229 7.69 -10.35 4.67
CA ALA A 229 9.05 -10.78 4.32
C ALA A 229 9.35 -10.54 2.84
N ILE A 230 8.42 -10.86 1.94
CA ILE A 230 8.54 -10.63 0.49
C ILE A 230 8.69 -9.15 0.19
N SER A 231 7.96 -8.26 0.87
CA SER A 231 8.10 -6.81 0.69
C SER A 231 9.50 -6.29 1.05
N ARG A 232 10.17 -6.94 2.00
CA ARG A 232 11.53 -6.62 2.44
C ARG A 232 12.62 -7.27 1.60
N ALA A 233 12.27 -8.19 0.71
CA ALA A 233 13.25 -8.90 -0.10
C ALA A 233 14.06 -7.92 -0.94
N SER A 234 15.37 -8.02 -0.84
CA SER A 234 16.34 -7.27 -1.62
C SER A 234 17.04 -8.16 -2.64
N ALA A 235 17.76 -7.55 -3.55
CA ALA A 235 18.55 -8.27 -4.54
C ALA A 235 19.57 -9.24 -3.90
N ALA A 236 20.12 -8.87 -2.73
CA ALA A 236 21.10 -9.69 -2.03
C ALA A 236 20.50 -10.96 -1.41
N ASP A 237 19.22 -10.93 -1.02
CA ASP A 237 18.55 -12.07 -0.39
C ASP A 237 18.25 -13.21 -1.41
N MET A 238 18.45 -12.92 -2.67
CA MET A 238 18.08 -13.81 -3.77
C MET A 238 19.28 -14.58 -4.34
N ASN A 239 20.28 -14.90 -3.52
CA ASN A 239 21.54 -15.54 -3.90
C ASN A 239 21.42 -17.00 -4.42
N ASP A 240 20.25 -17.43 -4.89
CA ASP A 240 20.10 -18.73 -5.54
C ASP A 240 20.73 -18.69 -6.96
N PRO A 241 21.71 -19.57 -7.26
CA PRO A 241 22.31 -19.67 -8.60
C PRO A 241 21.29 -19.91 -9.74
N LYS A 242 20.14 -20.51 -9.43
CA LYS A 242 19.03 -20.68 -10.39
C LYS A 242 18.43 -19.31 -10.81
N PHE A 243 18.46 -18.36 -9.91
CA PHE A 243 18.05 -16.98 -10.18
C PHE A 243 19.03 -16.24 -11.10
N ASP A 244 20.32 -16.49 -11.02
CA ASP A 244 21.34 -15.79 -11.84
C ASP A 244 21.20 -16.06 -13.35
N LYS A 245 20.76 -17.25 -13.75
CA LYS A 245 20.61 -17.63 -15.17
C LYS A 245 19.40 -17.01 -15.86
N ALA A 246 18.32 -16.75 -15.13
CA ALA A 246 17.07 -16.21 -15.67
C ALA A 246 17.05 -14.67 -15.73
N ARG A 247 18.00 -13.97 -15.11
CA ARG A 247 17.92 -12.54 -14.78
C ARG A 247 18.69 -11.58 -15.67
N GLY A 248 19.55 -12.07 -16.55
CA GLY A 248 20.44 -11.18 -17.30
C GLY A 248 21.50 -10.49 -16.38
N PRO A 249 22.14 -9.41 -16.84
CA PRO A 249 23.28 -8.83 -16.15
C PRO A 249 22.92 -8.30 -14.75
N ARG A 250 23.71 -8.68 -13.72
CA ARG A 250 23.54 -8.28 -12.30
C ARG A 250 23.36 -6.78 -12.05
N LYS A 251 23.82 -5.93 -12.96
CA LYS A 251 23.72 -4.46 -12.84
C LYS A 251 22.28 -3.92 -12.87
N LEU A 252 21.33 -4.68 -13.40
CA LEU A 252 19.92 -4.28 -13.53
C LEU A 252 19.02 -4.87 -12.45
N PHE A 253 19.58 -5.69 -11.54
CA PHE A 253 18.77 -6.43 -10.58
C PHE A 253 18.09 -5.52 -9.56
N THR A 254 16.76 -5.62 -9.48
CA THR A 254 15.91 -4.95 -8.50
C THR A 254 14.95 -5.94 -7.85
N ALA A 255 14.55 -5.66 -6.63
CA ALA A 255 13.64 -6.47 -5.82
C ALA A 255 12.52 -5.57 -5.25
N PRO A 256 11.48 -6.11 -4.61
CA PRO A 256 10.42 -5.31 -4.00
C PRO A 256 10.94 -4.18 -3.09
N TYR A 257 11.98 -4.48 -2.29
CA TYR A 257 12.68 -3.44 -1.53
C TYR A 257 13.87 -2.87 -2.29
N ASN A 258 14.00 -1.55 -2.25
CA ASN A 258 15.24 -0.83 -2.57
C ASN A 258 15.42 0.37 -1.61
N ARG A 259 16.60 1.04 -1.69
CA ARG A 259 16.93 2.15 -0.75
C ARG A 259 16.04 3.39 -0.92
N ALA A 260 15.30 3.51 -2.03
CA ALA A 260 14.34 4.58 -2.28
C ALA A 260 12.94 4.25 -1.72
N SER A 261 12.70 3.04 -1.22
CA SER A 261 11.43 2.68 -0.58
C SER A 261 11.17 3.56 0.63
N VAL A 262 9.98 4.16 0.69
CA VAL A 262 9.59 5.13 1.73
C VAL A 262 8.45 4.63 2.61
N ASP A 263 7.61 3.76 2.10
CA ASP A 263 6.57 3.06 2.86
C ASP A 263 6.15 1.77 2.18
N SER A 264 5.53 0.91 2.96
CA SER A 264 4.92 -0.33 2.51
C SER A 264 3.72 -0.67 3.38
N TYR A 265 2.70 -1.26 2.79
CA TYR A 265 1.45 -1.58 3.47
C TYR A 265 0.86 -2.87 2.92
N LEU A 266 0.31 -3.67 3.84
CA LEU A 266 -0.42 -4.89 3.53
C LEU A 266 -1.80 -4.80 4.15
N PHE A 267 -2.84 -4.91 3.35
CA PHE A 267 -4.22 -5.00 3.80
C PHE A 267 -4.61 -6.46 3.94
N GLU A 268 -5.23 -6.80 5.05
CA GLU A 268 -5.89 -8.08 5.30
C GLU A 268 -7.38 -7.81 5.50
N LEU A 269 -8.21 -8.27 4.54
CA LEU A 269 -9.62 -7.88 4.43
C LEU A 269 -10.51 -8.90 5.10
N ASP A 270 -11.09 -8.52 6.23
CA ASP A 270 -12.01 -9.37 6.99
C ASP A 270 -13.37 -9.44 6.32
N SER A 271 -13.89 -10.64 6.07
CA SER A 271 -15.17 -10.83 5.38
C SER A 271 -16.38 -10.80 6.30
N GLU A 272 -16.19 -11.00 7.60
CA GLU A 272 -17.28 -11.07 8.59
C GLU A 272 -17.52 -9.70 9.25
N PHE A 273 -16.45 -9.04 9.67
CA PHE A 273 -16.49 -7.73 10.34
C PHE A 273 -15.54 -6.72 9.69
N PRO A 274 -15.75 -6.39 8.39
CA PRO A 274 -14.80 -5.58 7.64
C PRO A 274 -14.55 -4.20 8.25
N GLU A 275 -15.57 -3.58 8.86
CA GLU A 275 -15.52 -2.24 9.46
C GLU A 275 -14.75 -2.19 10.80
N VAL A 276 -14.41 -3.34 11.37
CA VAL A 276 -13.68 -3.43 12.64
C VAL A 276 -12.37 -4.18 12.48
N LEU A 277 -12.39 -5.36 11.84
CA LEU A 277 -11.28 -6.30 11.83
C LEU A 277 -10.40 -6.25 10.58
N SER A 278 -10.87 -5.63 9.46
CA SER A 278 -9.96 -5.38 8.33
C SER A 278 -8.78 -4.54 8.82
N THR A 279 -7.57 -4.98 8.48
CA THR A 279 -6.34 -4.47 9.09
C THR A 279 -5.37 -4.03 7.99
N VAL A 280 -4.71 -2.90 8.18
CA VAL A 280 -3.51 -2.55 7.44
C VAL A 280 -2.28 -2.75 8.32
N TYR A 281 -1.32 -3.50 7.83
CA TYR A 281 0.03 -3.59 8.38
C TYR A 281 0.86 -2.53 7.67
N ALA A 282 1.24 -1.48 8.36
CA ALA A 282 1.88 -0.32 7.76
C ALA A 282 3.31 -0.13 8.26
N ALA A 283 4.24 0.00 7.32
CA ALA A 283 5.62 0.35 7.55
C ALA A 283 5.89 1.72 6.92
N CYS A 284 5.96 2.78 7.72
CA CYS A 284 6.38 4.09 7.25
C CYS A 284 7.87 4.29 7.51
N GLY A 285 8.58 4.61 6.44
CA GLY A 285 10.03 4.50 6.34
C GLY A 285 10.45 3.28 5.50
N PRO A 286 11.75 3.11 5.24
CA PRO A 286 12.27 1.97 4.49
C PRO A 286 11.88 0.65 5.16
N GLN A 287 11.00 -0.15 4.54
CA GLN A 287 10.37 -1.32 5.16
C GLN A 287 11.34 -2.39 5.68
N ARG A 288 12.58 -2.40 5.18
CA ARG A 288 13.64 -3.29 5.65
C ARG A 288 14.23 -2.85 7.01
N HIS A 289 13.97 -1.60 7.41
CA HIS A 289 14.56 -0.95 8.58
C HIS A 289 13.51 -0.39 9.55
N THR A 290 12.24 -0.69 9.32
CA THR A 290 11.11 -0.30 10.17
C THR A 290 10.21 -1.49 10.46
N VAL A 291 9.34 -1.33 11.45
CA VAL A 291 8.37 -2.33 11.89
C VAL A 291 7.05 -2.13 11.16
N TYR A 292 6.37 -3.20 10.79
CA TYR A 292 4.99 -3.16 10.35
C TYR A 292 4.05 -3.11 11.55
N LEU A 293 3.42 -1.95 11.74
CA LEU A 293 2.41 -1.76 12.78
C LEU A 293 1.05 -2.25 12.27
N PRO A 294 0.37 -3.19 12.94
CA PRO A 294 -1.00 -3.57 12.60
C PRO A 294 -1.98 -2.49 13.07
N ILE A 295 -2.78 -1.98 12.13
CA ILE A 295 -3.79 -0.94 12.37
C ILE A 295 -5.13 -1.49 11.91
N PRO A 296 -5.95 -2.05 12.82
CA PRO A 296 -7.30 -2.48 12.51
C PRO A 296 -8.19 -1.27 12.26
N LEU A 297 -9.10 -1.37 11.31
CA LEU A 297 -9.96 -0.25 10.92
C LEU A 297 -10.85 0.23 12.08
N GLY A 298 -11.24 -0.68 12.97
CA GLY A 298 -12.00 -0.37 14.18
C GLY A 298 -11.27 0.48 15.23
N ALA A 299 -9.93 0.66 15.08
CA ALA A 299 -9.12 1.53 15.92
C ALA A 299 -8.48 2.70 15.15
N ALA A 300 -8.72 2.81 13.85
CA ALA A 300 -8.04 3.78 12.99
C ALA A 300 -8.42 5.25 13.29
N ASP A 301 -9.57 5.48 13.92
CA ASP A 301 -10.01 6.79 14.40
C ASP A 301 -9.25 7.28 15.66
N ALA A 302 -8.53 6.39 16.32
CA ALA A 302 -7.74 6.64 17.52
C ALA A 302 -6.24 6.38 17.27
N LEU A 303 -5.75 6.64 16.06
CA LEU A 303 -4.31 6.58 15.77
C LEU A 303 -3.56 7.48 16.75
N PRO A 304 -2.60 6.93 17.53
CA PRO A 304 -1.87 7.72 18.49
C PRO A 304 -1.10 8.87 17.83
N GLU A 305 -1.06 10.01 18.49
CA GLU A 305 -0.22 11.14 18.06
C GLU A 305 1.25 10.69 18.00
N GLY A 306 1.96 11.05 16.94
CA GLY A 306 3.35 10.65 16.73
C GLY A 306 3.55 9.32 15.99
N VAL A 307 2.50 8.54 15.74
CA VAL A 307 2.58 7.40 14.82
C VAL A 307 2.99 7.92 13.44
N PHE A 308 4.06 7.33 12.90
CA PHE A 308 4.68 7.77 11.64
C PHE A 308 5.16 9.23 11.63
N SER A 309 5.53 9.76 12.81
CA SER A 309 6.16 11.06 12.94
C SER A 309 7.54 11.12 12.26
N ASP A 310 8.10 12.33 12.15
CA ASP A 310 9.48 12.50 11.66
C ASP A 310 10.50 11.74 12.50
N GLU A 311 10.28 11.64 13.81
CA GLU A 311 11.15 10.90 14.71
C GLU A 311 11.11 9.40 14.41
N TRP A 312 9.90 8.85 14.20
CA TRP A 312 9.70 7.44 13.83
C TRP A 312 10.35 7.12 12.48
N ILE A 313 9.96 7.85 11.43
CA ILE A 313 10.50 7.65 10.08
C ILE A 313 12.01 7.90 10.05
N GLY A 314 12.48 8.94 10.75
CA GLY A 314 13.89 9.27 10.92
C GLY A 314 14.66 8.16 11.61
N GLY A 315 14.08 7.46 12.58
CA GLY A 315 14.64 6.27 13.20
C GLY A 315 14.91 5.16 12.19
N ALA A 316 13.93 4.84 11.35
CA ALA A 316 14.05 3.85 10.27
C ALA A 316 15.10 4.27 9.22
N VAL A 317 15.13 5.55 8.85
CA VAL A 317 16.12 6.11 7.91
C VAL A 317 17.52 6.01 8.48
N ARG A 318 17.76 6.38 9.75
CA ARG A 318 19.08 6.24 10.40
C ARG A 318 19.54 4.79 10.42
N ARG A 319 18.66 3.82 10.71
CA ARG A 319 18.98 2.39 10.66
C ARG A 319 19.39 1.95 9.26
N ARG A 320 18.69 2.42 8.22
CA ARG A 320 19.06 2.16 6.82
C ARG A 320 20.44 2.73 6.48
N ASP A 321 20.71 3.95 6.91
CA ASP A 321 21.96 4.65 6.55
C ASP A 321 23.16 4.08 7.31
N ALA A 322 22.94 3.54 8.51
CA ALA A 322 23.95 2.83 9.28
C ALA A 322 24.21 1.40 8.77
N ALA A 323 23.26 0.79 8.04
CA ALA A 323 23.41 -0.56 7.52
C ALA A 323 24.21 -0.57 6.21
N ALA A 324 24.99 -1.62 5.99
CA ALA A 324 25.60 -1.89 4.69
C ALA A 324 24.50 -2.02 3.62
N LYS A 325 24.82 -1.71 2.34
CA LYS A 325 23.85 -1.67 1.24
C LYS A 325 23.01 -2.93 1.13
N ASP A 326 23.64 -4.07 1.34
CA ASP A 326 23.05 -5.41 1.17
C ASP A 326 22.94 -6.17 2.50
N ALA A 327 22.95 -5.44 3.64
CA ALA A 327 22.81 -6.05 4.95
C ALA A 327 21.49 -6.81 5.06
N PRO A 328 21.44 -7.97 5.72
CA PRO A 328 20.19 -8.65 6.04
C PRO A 328 19.31 -7.77 6.93
N VAL A 329 18.02 -8.08 7.00
CA VAL A 329 17.12 -7.42 7.96
C VAL A 329 17.64 -7.69 9.37
N ASP A 330 17.67 -6.66 10.23
CA ASP A 330 18.10 -6.80 11.63
C ASP A 330 17.24 -7.89 12.33
N PRO A 331 17.84 -8.97 12.84
CA PRO A 331 17.09 -10.03 13.52
C PRO A 331 16.27 -9.52 14.71
N ARG A 332 16.76 -8.50 15.44
CA ARG A 332 16.03 -7.89 16.57
C ARG A 332 14.75 -7.19 16.11
N LEU A 333 14.78 -6.57 14.92
CA LEU A 333 13.59 -5.98 14.32
C LEU A 333 12.55 -7.05 13.99
N LEU A 334 12.99 -8.16 13.40
CA LEU A 334 12.09 -9.27 13.07
C LEU A 334 11.51 -9.94 14.31
N GLU A 335 12.31 -10.12 15.36
CA GLU A 335 11.86 -10.68 16.64
C GLU A 335 10.83 -9.76 17.30
N PHE A 336 11.12 -8.47 17.38
CA PHE A 336 10.21 -7.46 17.92
C PHE A 336 8.86 -7.46 17.15
N GLU A 337 8.91 -7.37 15.82
CA GLU A 337 7.73 -7.39 14.98
C GLU A 337 6.94 -8.70 15.12
N ASN A 338 7.61 -9.85 15.14
CA ASN A 338 6.95 -11.14 15.31
C ASN A 338 6.18 -11.23 16.63
N ARG A 339 6.74 -10.69 17.72
CA ARG A 339 6.05 -10.61 19.00
C ARG A 339 4.78 -9.77 18.91
N GLN A 340 4.86 -8.59 18.30
CA GLN A 340 3.72 -7.71 18.11
C GLN A 340 2.63 -8.33 17.24
N LEU A 341 3.01 -8.95 16.13
CA LEU A 341 2.06 -9.64 15.23
C LEU A 341 1.36 -10.82 15.91
N GLN A 342 2.08 -11.60 16.75
CA GLN A 342 1.48 -12.70 17.51
C GLN A 342 0.48 -12.20 18.55
N GLU A 343 0.83 -11.13 19.25
CA GLU A 343 -0.05 -10.51 20.23
C GLU A 343 -1.29 -9.93 19.55
N PHE A 344 -1.11 -9.18 18.46
CA PHE A 344 -2.21 -8.62 17.70
C PHE A 344 -3.17 -9.70 17.19
N ALA A 345 -2.66 -10.84 16.71
CA ALA A 345 -3.50 -11.94 16.26
C ALA A 345 -4.42 -12.47 17.39
N LYS A 346 -3.90 -12.59 18.64
CA LYS A 346 -4.70 -12.97 19.81
C LYS A 346 -5.77 -11.92 20.14
N VAL A 347 -5.40 -10.65 20.09
CA VAL A 347 -6.32 -9.54 20.38
C VAL A 347 -7.42 -9.45 19.31
N ARG A 348 -7.06 -9.63 18.04
CA ARG A 348 -8.01 -9.64 16.93
C ARG A 348 -9.03 -10.77 17.08
N GLU A 349 -8.60 -11.95 17.52
CA GLU A 349 -9.51 -13.07 17.80
C GLU A 349 -10.41 -12.77 19.00
N ALA A 350 -9.89 -12.19 20.08
CA ALA A 350 -10.70 -11.74 21.20
C ALA A 350 -11.73 -10.67 20.79
N ALA A 351 -11.34 -9.73 19.94
CA ALA A 351 -12.26 -8.74 19.38
C ALA A 351 -13.35 -9.39 18.51
N ARG A 352 -13.02 -10.41 17.71
CA ARG A 352 -14.01 -11.19 16.95
C ARG A 352 -15.05 -11.84 17.85
N ILE A 353 -14.62 -12.46 18.94
CA ILE A 353 -15.53 -13.06 19.92
C ILE A 353 -16.48 -12.01 20.53
N LEU A 354 -16.01 -10.80 20.81
CA LEU A 354 -16.85 -9.70 21.28
C LEU A 354 -17.87 -9.29 20.22
N LEU A 355 -17.45 -9.16 18.96
CA LEU A 355 -18.36 -8.84 17.84
C LEU A 355 -19.43 -9.91 17.64
N GLN A 356 -19.07 -11.19 17.75
CA GLN A 356 -20.02 -12.30 17.67
C GLN A 356 -21.03 -12.33 18.84
N LYS A 357 -20.69 -11.68 19.96
CA LYS A 357 -21.57 -11.45 21.11
C LYS A 357 -22.32 -10.10 21.05
N ASP A 358 -22.28 -9.41 19.91
CA ASP A 358 -22.90 -8.10 19.69
C ASP A 358 -22.35 -6.99 20.62
N ASP A 359 -21.03 -7.06 20.90
CA ASP A 359 -20.30 -6.02 21.65
C ASP A 359 -19.24 -5.32 20.75
N PRO A 360 -19.65 -4.48 19.79
CA PRO A 360 -18.73 -3.79 18.91
C PRO A 360 -17.90 -2.72 19.64
N GLU A 361 -18.42 -2.11 20.70
CA GLU A 361 -17.69 -1.10 21.47
C GLU A 361 -16.58 -1.73 22.32
N GLY A 362 -16.84 -2.88 22.94
CA GLY A 362 -15.81 -3.65 23.63
C GLY A 362 -14.70 -4.11 22.69
N ALA A 363 -15.06 -4.57 21.48
CA ALA A 363 -14.10 -4.93 20.45
C ALA A 363 -13.23 -3.73 20.02
N ARG A 364 -13.84 -2.59 19.72
CA ARG A 364 -13.12 -1.35 19.34
C ARG A 364 -12.20 -0.86 20.46
N LYS A 365 -12.67 -0.86 21.70
CA LYS A 365 -11.87 -0.47 22.87
C LYS A 365 -10.63 -1.34 22.99
N LEU A 366 -10.78 -2.65 22.92
CA LEU A 366 -9.66 -3.59 22.99
C LEU A 366 -8.62 -3.36 21.88
N LEU A 367 -9.08 -3.12 20.65
CA LEU A 367 -8.22 -2.83 19.51
C LEU A 367 -7.49 -1.48 19.65
N ARG A 368 -8.17 -0.42 20.14
CA ARG A 368 -7.56 0.90 20.38
C ARG A 368 -6.47 0.87 21.44
N GLU A 369 -6.74 0.19 22.57
CA GLU A 369 -5.76 0.05 23.64
C GLU A 369 -4.52 -0.72 23.17
N THR A 370 -4.72 -1.77 22.38
CA THR A 370 -3.61 -2.55 21.80
C THR A 370 -2.81 -1.72 20.80
N LEU A 371 -3.48 -1.00 19.89
CA LEU A 371 -2.82 -0.13 18.91
C LEU A 371 -1.99 0.95 19.61
N ALA A 372 -2.55 1.62 20.62
CA ALA A 372 -1.85 2.67 21.37
C ALA A 372 -0.56 2.14 22.03
N ARG A 373 -0.63 0.97 22.66
CA ARG A 373 0.52 0.34 23.29
C ARG A 373 1.57 -0.09 22.26
N GLN A 374 1.16 -0.82 21.21
CA GLN A 374 2.08 -1.30 20.17
C GLN A 374 2.74 -0.15 19.40
N ALA A 375 2.01 0.94 19.16
CA ALA A 375 2.56 2.14 18.54
C ALA A 375 3.65 2.78 19.40
N LYS A 376 3.42 2.90 20.72
CA LYS A 376 4.42 3.42 21.66
C LYS A 376 5.66 2.53 21.70
N GLU A 377 5.50 1.23 21.89
CA GLU A 377 6.60 0.26 21.91
C GLU A 377 7.42 0.32 20.61
N THR A 378 6.76 0.45 19.46
CA THR A 378 7.44 0.58 18.16
C THR A 378 8.21 1.89 18.04
N ALA A 379 7.64 3.01 18.51
CA ALA A 379 8.34 4.29 18.55
C ALA A 379 9.61 4.20 19.42
N ASP A 380 9.50 3.63 20.63
CA ASP A 380 10.60 3.46 21.57
C ASP A 380 11.71 2.55 20.96
N PHE A 381 11.32 1.44 20.31
CA PHE A 381 12.25 0.55 19.60
C PHE A 381 12.99 1.25 18.45
N LEU A 382 12.26 1.97 17.58
CA LEU A 382 12.87 2.65 16.42
C LEU A 382 13.78 3.81 16.81
N THR A 383 13.46 4.52 17.90
CA THR A 383 14.24 5.66 18.40
C THR A 383 15.37 5.27 19.34
N GLY A 384 15.47 3.99 19.72
CA GLY A 384 16.50 3.49 20.64
C GLY A 384 16.23 3.83 22.10
N LYS A 385 14.99 4.20 22.45
CA LYS A 385 14.58 4.46 23.84
C LYS A 385 14.18 3.18 24.59
N ASP A 386 14.12 2.06 23.88
CA ASP A 386 13.86 0.75 24.47
C ASP A 386 15.08 0.25 25.26
N GLN A 387 15.08 0.49 26.58
CA GLN A 387 16.13 0.06 27.50
C GLN A 387 15.94 -1.39 27.98
N THR A 388 14.91 -2.11 27.53
CA THR A 388 14.56 -3.45 28.02
C THR A 388 15.26 -4.58 27.28
N ALA A 389 16.11 -4.29 26.29
CA ALA A 389 16.93 -5.25 25.56
C ALA A 389 18.39 -5.29 26.08
N LYS A 390 18.57 -5.44 27.41
CA LYS A 390 19.87 -5.84 28.04
C LYS A 390 19.79 -7.24 28.60
#